data_a57712e12f70ab710a45c32669f0ba32
#
_entry.id   a57712e12f70ab710a45c32669f0ba32
#
_cell.length_a   1.000
_cell.length_b   1.000
_cell.length_c   1.000
_cell.angle_alpha   90.00
_cell.angle_beta   90.00
_cell.angle_gamma   90.00
#
_symmetry.space_group_name_H-M   'P 1'
#
loop_
_entity.id
_entity.type
_entity.pdbx_description
1 polymer ?
#
loop_
_entity_poly.entity_id
_entity_poly.type
_entity_poly.pdbx_seq_one_letter_code
_entity_poly.pdbx_strand_id
1 'polypeptide(L)'
;MLRLGTRGSALALAQARSVAALLDEPCELVEITTAGDVDRARGDKSRWVGALEAALLAGEIDLAVHSAKDVPGELAAGTVIAATPSRANPWDVIVGSGRRIGTSALRRRAQLLAAWPDIEVVELRGNVDTRLAKREAGEVDALVLAAAGLERLGRSVGTQLDFIPAPGQGVIAIQAREGSPSAAAALVADDAVTHACLDQERAAVRLLGATCHTPVGVLASDGRVRGFAGLPDGSAWLVDEAPSGEELARRMLAAGAAELLREAETLAA
;
A
#
# COMPACT_ATOMS: atom_id res chain seq x y z
N MET A 1 25.80 3.80 -13.48
CA MET A 1 24.39 3.91 -13.97
C MET A 1 23.60 2.80 -13.32
N LEU A 2 22.55 3.14 -12.58
CA LEU A 2 21.69 2.20 -11.84
C LEU A 2 20.49 1.78 -12.70
N ARG A 3 20.17 0.47 -12.71
CA ARG A 3 18.96 -0.07 -13.34
C ARG A 3 17.85 -0.13 -12.31
N LEU A 4 16.83 0.74 -12.47
CA LEU A 4 15.67 0.82 -11.59
C LEU A 4 14.52 -0.01 -12.16
N GLY A 5 14.26 -1.16 -11.58
CA GLY A 5 13.11 -2.00 -11.92
C GLY A 5 11.80 -1.38 -11.42
N THR A 6 10.81 -1.35 -12.29
CA THR A 6 9.47 -0.86 -11.98
C THR A 6 8.42 -1.57 -12.82
N ARG A 7 7.15 -1.48 -12.42
CA ARG A 7 6.02 -1.94 -13.24
C ARG A 7 5.67 -0.90 -14.31
N GLY A 8 5.08 -1.35 -15.43
CA GLY A 8 4.71 -0.48 -16.55
C GLY A 8 3.47 0.41 -16.35
N SER A 9 2.84 0.45 -15.15
CA SER A 9 1.70 1.34 -14.92
C SER A 9 2.13 2.81 -14.80
N ALA A 10 1.28 3.75 -15.23
CA ALA A 10 1.58 5.19 -15.17
C ALA A 10 2.02 5.63 -13.76
N LEU A 11 1.37 5.12 -12.70
CA LEU A 11 1.73 5.43 -11.32
C LEU A 11 3.11 4.85 -10.95
N ALA A 12 3.41 3.60 -11.33
CA ALA A 12 4.70 2.98 -11.02
C ALA A 12 5.84 3.69 -11.74
N LEU A 13 5.65 4.05 -13.02
CA LEU A 13 6.63 4.85 -13.77
C LEU A 13 6.83 6.24 -13.17
N ALA A 14 5.77 6.90 -12.71
CA ALA A 14 5.90 8.19 -12.02
C ALA A 14 6.70 8.06 -10.72
N GLN A 15 6.47 7.00 -9.93
CA GLN A 15 7.24 6.70 -8.73
C GLN A 15 8.71 6.42 -9.04
N ALA A 16 9.00 5.61 -10.05
CA ALA A 16 10.38 5.30 -10.43
C ALA A 16 11.14 6.53 -10.95
N ARG A 17 10.48 7.41 -11.71
CA ARG A 17 11.07 8.69 -12.13
C ARG A 17 11.35 9.61 -10.95
N SER A 18 10.46 9.67 -9.96
CA SER A 18 10.70 10.47 -8.75
C SER A 18 11.87 9.95 -7.94
N VAL A 19 12.05 8.62 -7.86
CA VAL A 19 13.22 8.01 -7.22
C VAL A 19 14.50 8.31 -8.02
N ALA A 20 14.49 8.12 -9.34
CA ALA A 20 15.63 8.43 -10.19
C ALA A 20 16.14 9.87 -10.05
N ALA A 21 15.21 10.82 -9.80
CA ALA A 21 15.56 12.22 -9.58
C ALA A 21 16.19 12.52 -8.20
N LEU A 22 16.10 11.58 -7.24
CA LEU A 22 16.71 11.70 -5.91
C LEU A 22 18.09 11.05 -5.82
N LEU A 23 18.42 10.16 -6.76
CA LEU A 23 19.70 9.45 -6.75
C LEU A 23 20.79 10.28 -7.42
N ASP A 24 22.01 10.21 -6.88
CA ASP A 24 23.18 10.94 -7.41
C ASP A 24 23.70 10.33 -8.72
N GLU A 25 23.38 9.06 -8.98
CA GLU A 25 23.83 8.35 -10.17
C GLU A 25 22.78 8.39 -11.29
N PRO A 26 23.23 8.41 -12.57
CA PRO A 26 22.32 8.24 -13.70
C PRO A 26 21.57 6.91 -13.60
N CYS A 27 20.26 6.96 -13.88
CA CYS A 27 19.36 5.83 -13.76
C CYS A 27 18.74 5.45 -15.11
N GLU A 28 18.64 4.14 -15.35
CA GLU A 28 17.85 3.54 -16.42
C GLU A 28 16.61 2.88 -15.82
N LEU A 29 15.42 3.20 -16.33
CA LEU A 29 14.19 2.54 -15.92
C LEU A 29 14.00 1.23 -16.69
N VAL A 30 13.86 0.12 -15.97
CA VAL A 30 13.60 -1.21 -16.51
C VAL A 30 12.19 -1.62 -16.18
N GLU A 31 11.33 -1.66 -17.19
CA GLU A 31 9.95 -2.10 -17.01
C GLU A 31 9.87 -3.62 -16.90
N ILE A 32 9.30 -4.12 -15.80
CA ILE A 32 9.11 -5.54 -15.53
C ILE A 32 7.63 -5.85 -15.48
N THR A 33 7.18 -6.75 -16.37
CA THR A 33 5.81 -7.26 -16.35
C THR A 33 5.66 -8.26 -15.21
N THR A 34 4.70 -8.02 -14.33
CA THR A 34 4.43 -8.90 -13.19
C THR A 34 3.22 -9.80 -13.45
N ALA A 35 3.13 -10.91 -12.73
CA ALA A 35 1.96 -11.80 -12.81
C ALA A 35 0.65 -11.07 -12.44
N GLY A 36 0.71 -10.05 -11.58
CA GLY A 36 -0.41 -9.20 -11.24
C GLY A 36 -0.86 -8.27 -12.38
N ASP A 37 0.05 -7.89 -13.30
CA ASP A 37 -0.29 -7.09 -14.48
C ASP A 37 -1.03 -7.92 -15.54
N VAL A 38 -0.72 -9.22 -15.64
CA VAL A 38 -1.33 -10.16 -16.60
C VAL A 38 -2.68 -10.65 -16.09
N ASP A 39 -2.77 -11.08 -14.82
CA ASP A 39 -3.99 -11.57 -14.21
C ASP A 39 -4.34 -10.76 -12.96
N ARG A 40 -5.31 -9.87 -13.10
CA ARG A 40 -5.79 -8.97 -12.04
C ARG A 40 -6.86 -9.59 -11.13
N ALA A 41 -7.29 -10.83 -11.41
CA ALA A 41 -8.39 -11.48 -10.72
C ALA A 41 -8.03 -11.97 -9.30
N ARG A 42 -6.76 -12.28 -9.03
CA ARG A 42 -6.31 -12.79 -7.74
C ARG A 42 -5.56 -11.72 -6.94
N GLY A 43 -6.01 -11.44 -5.71
CA GLY A 43 -5.56 -10.35 -4.85
C GLY A 43 -4.23 -10.55 -4.11
N ASP A 44 -3.36 -11.48 -4.55
CA ASP A 44 -2.09 -11.72 -3.88
C ASP A 44 -1.05 -10.65 -4.22
N LYS A 45 -0.57 -9.93 -3.20
CA LYS A 45 0.45 -8.87 -3.35
C LYS A 45 1.80 -9.39 -3.83
N SER A 46 2.17 -10.64 -3.52
CA SER A 46 3.41 -11.26 -3.98
C SER A 46 3.51 -11.27 -5.51
N ARG A 47 2.38 -11.33 -6.19
CA ARG A 47 2.29 -11.28 -7.66
C ARG A 47 2.73 -9.95 -8.29
N TRP A 48 2.70 -8.86 -7.50
CA TRP A 48 3.12 -7.53 -7.93
C TRP A 48 4.60 -7.28 -7.68
N VAL A 49 5.19 -7.98 -6.71
CA VAL A 49 6.53 -7.75 -6.21
C VAL A 49 7.50 -8.86 -6.64
N GLY A 50 7.07 -10.11 -6.67
CA GLY A 50 7.92 -11.27 -6.86
C GLY A 50 8.77 -11.26 -8.14
N ALA A 51 8.25 -10.73 -9.27
CA ALA A 51 9.03 -10.61 -10.50
C ALA A 51 10.17 -9.57 -10.37
N LEU A 52 9.92 -8.47 -9.64
CA LEU A 52 10.94 -7.47 -9.35
C LEU A 52 12.01 -8.01 -8.38
N GLU A 53 11.58 -8.77 -7.36
CA GLU A 53 12.51 -9.45 -6.43
C GLU A 53 13.38 -10.49 -7.17
N ALA A 54 12.77 -11.27 -8.05
CA ALA A 54 13.53 -12.22 -8.88
C ALA A 54 14.58 -11.52 -9.76
N ALA A 55 14.23 -10.41 -10.40
CA ALA A 55 15.13 -9.61 -11.21
C ALA A 55 16.26 -8.96 -10.37
N LEU A 56 15.96 -8.52 -9.13
CA LEU A 56 16.97 -8.05 -8.17
C LEU A 56 17.98 -9.15 -7.85
N LEU A 57 17.49 -10.34 -7.47
CA LEU A 57 18.33 -11.47 -7.09
C LEU A 57 19.14 -12.02 -8.26
N ALA A 58 18.59 -12.00 -9.49
CA ALA A 58 19.31 -12.36 -10.72
C ALA A 58 20.33 -11.30 -11.15
N GLY A 59 20.32 -10.09 -10.54
CA GLY A 59 21.21 -9.00 -10.95
C GLY A 59 20.81 -8.35 -12.28
N GLU A 60 19.58 -8.52 -12.72
CA GLU A 60 19.02 -7.89 -13.93
C GLU A 60 18.68 -6.41 -13.66
N ILE A 61 18.33 -6.08 -12.44
CA ILE A 61 18.13 -4.72 -11.91
C ILE A 61 18.97 -4.50 -10.65
N ASP A 62 19.24 -3.25 -10.33
CA ASP A 62 20.04 -2.86 -9.16
C ASP A 62 19.17 -2.42 -7.99
N LEU A 63 18.05 -1.76 -8.27
CA LEU A 63 17.02 -1.32 -7.33
C LEU A 63 15.64 -1.65 -7.88
N ALA A 64 14.69 -1.98 -7.01
CA ALA A 64 13.27 -2.11 -7.37
C ALA A 64 12.44 -1.04 -6.65
N VAL A 65 11.55 -0.37 -7.38
CA VAL A 65 10.71 0.71 -6.87
C VAL A 65 9.27 0.23 -6.72
N HIS A 66 8.75 0.32 -5.50
CA HIS A 66 7.41 -0.15 -5.14
C HIS A 66 6.58 0.92 -4.43
N SER A 67 5.25 0.87 -4.57
CA SER A 67 4.38 1.41 -3.53
C SER A 67 4.52 0.52 -2.29
N ALA A 68 4.95 1.05 -1.15
CA ALA A 68 5.26 0.25 0.04
C ALA A 68 4.06 -0.58 0.53
N LYS A 69 2.84 -0.08 0.36
CA LYS A 69 1.60 -0.81 0.71
C LYS A 69 1.39 -2.10 -0.09
N ASP A 70 2.06 -2.25 -1.23
CA ASP A 70 1.97 -3.44 -2.09
C ASP A 70 3.08 -4.45 -1.77
N VAL A 71 4.08 -4.07 -0.96
CA VAL A 71 5.17 -4.95 -0.51
C VAL A 71 4.64 -5.88 0.59
N PRO A 72 4.85 -7.20 0.48
CA PRO A 72 4.47 -8.17 1.50
C PRO A 72 5.13 -7.90 2.87
N GLY A 73 4.58 -8.45 3.95
CA GLY A 73 5.17 -8.39 5.29
C GLY A 73 6.59 -8.95 5.32
N GLU A 74 6.81 -10.08 4.62
CA GLU A 74 8.10 -10.71 4.41
C GLU A 74 8.64 -10.34 3.02
N LEU A 75 9.93 -10.05 2.93
CA LEU A 75 10.65 -9.82 1.67
C LEU A 75 11.32 -11.12 1.20
N ALA A 76 11.66 -11.20 -0.08
CA ALA A 76 12.50 -12.28 -0.57
C ALA A 76 13.84 -12.29 0.18
N ALA A 77 14.29 -13.49 0.60
CA ALA A 77 15.55 -13.64 1.31
C ALA A 77 16.72 -13.04 0.52
N GLY A 78 17.58 -12.29 1.20
CA GLY A 78 18.71 -11.57 0.59
C GLY A 78 18.34 -10.22 -0.03
N THR A 79 17.12 -9.73 0.23
CA THR A 79 16.70 -8.37 -0.15
C THR A 79 16.29 -7.55 1.07
N VAL A 80 16.42 -6.23 0.95
CA VAL A 80 16.06 -5.26 2.00
C VAL A 80 15.34 -4.06 1.38
N ILE A 81 14.49 -3.38 2.15
CA ILE A 81 14.09 -2.01 1.83
C ILE A 81 15.29 -1.13 2.19
N ALA A 82 16.01 -0.68 1.18
CA ALA A 82 17.25 0.09 1.36
C ALA A 82 16.98 1.56 1.66
N ALA A 83 15.88 2.11 1.14
CA ALA A 83 15.51 3.49 1.35
C ALA A 83 14.02 3.72 1.15
N THR A 84 13.51 4.75 1.81
CA THR A 84 12.13 5.25 1.63
C THR A 84 12.19 6.77 1.53
N PRO A 85 11.92 7.36 0.36
CA PRO A 85 11.76 8.80 0.25
C PRO A 85 10.64 9.33 1.14
N SER A 86 10.67 10.63 1.40
CA SER A 86 9.66 11.32 2.22
C SER A 86 8.23 10.95 1.81
N ARG A 87 7.40 10.64 2.82
CA ARG A 87 6.04 10.14 2.66
C ARG A 87 5.14 11.18 2.01
N ALA A 88 4.47 10.84 0.93
CA ALA A 88 3.37 11.62 0.38
C ALA A 88 2.09 11.43 1.23
N ASN A 89 1.03 12.22 0.93
CA ASN A 89 -0.23 12.17 1.66
C ASN A 89 -0.75 10.72 1.88
N PRO A 90 -0.81 10.22 3.12
CA PRO A 90 -1.18 8.85 3.42
C PRO A 90 -2.69 8.57 3.34
N TRP A 91 -3.52 9.60 3.31
CA TRP A 91 -4.96 9.46 3.46
C TRP A 91 -5.65 8.89 2.23
N ASP A 92 -6.80 8.30 2.47
CA ASP A 92 -7.76 7.99 1.42
C ASP A 92 -8.58 9.23 1.08
N VAL A 93 -8.99 9.33 -0.18
CA VAL A 93 -9.93 10.35 -0.66
C VAL A 93 -11.10 9.70 -1.38
N ILE A 94 -12.29 10.27 -1.21
CA ILE A 94 -13.47 9.91 -1.98
C ILE A 94 -13.60 10.88 -3.17
N VAL A 95 -13.73 10.34 -4.36
CA VAL A 95 -13.91 11.09 -5.61
C VAL A 95 -15.34 10.88 -6.10
N GLY A 96 -16.13 11.93 -6.14
CA GLY A 96 -17.56 11.89 -6.44
C GLY A 96 -18.43 11.84 -5.19
N SER A 97 -19.72 11.66 -5.38
CA SER A 97 -20.73 11.58 -4.31
C SER A 97 -21.90 10.72 -4.75
N GLY A 98 -22.54 10.02 -3.81
CA GLY A 98 -23.68 9.14 -4.04
C GLY A 98 -23.62 7.90 -3.16
N ARG A 99 -24.50 6.93 -3.44
CA ARG A 99 -24.66 5.74 -2.58
C ARG A 99 -23.86 4.53 -3.07
N ARG A 100 -23.53 4.44 -4.37
CA ARG A 100 -22.76 3.35 -4.97
C ARG A 100 -21.29 3.73 -5.00
N ILE A 101 -20.51 3.22 -4.03
CA ILE A 101 -19.10 3.61 -3.84
C ILE A 101 -18.16 2.47 -4.26
N GLY A 102 -17.28 2.76 -5.23
CA GLY A 102 -16.35 1.79 -5.81
C GLY A 102 -15.07 1.61 -5.00
N THR A 103 -14.76 0.38 -4.60
CA THR A 103 -13.45 -0.04 -4.09
C THR A 103 -13.30 -1.55 -4.19
N SER A 104 -12.07 -2.04 -4.37
CA SER A 104 -11.72 -3.47 -4.23
C SER A 104 -10.92 -3.76 -2.96
N ALA A 105 -10.66 -2.74 -2.12
CA ALA A 105 -9.90 -2.91 -0.89
C ALA A 105 -10.82 -3.22 0.29
N LEU A 106 -10.65 -4.42 0.89
CA LEU A 106 -11.47 -4.87 2.03
C LEU A 106 -11.41 -3.89 3.20
N ARG A 107 -10.24 -3.33 3.49
CA ARG A 107 -10.07 -2.30 4.52
C ARG A 107 -10.96 -1.07 4.27
N ARG A 108 -11.01 -0.58 3.02
CA ARG A 108 -11.86 0.56 2.66
C ARG A 108 -13.32 0.19 2.76
N ARG A 109 -13.69 -1.01 2.27
CA ARG A 109 -15.05 -1.52 2.35
C ARG A 109 -15.52 -1.58 3.80
N ALA A 110 -14.72 -2.15 4.71
CA ALA A 110 -15.03 -2.24 6.12
C ALA A 110 -15.27 -0.86 6.75
N GLN A 111 -14.34 0.08 6.55
CA GLN A 111 -14.45 1.44 7.10
C GLN A 111 -15.60 2.24 6.49
N LEU A 112 -15.88 2.06 5.19
CA LEU A 112 -17.03 2.69 4.51
C LEU A 112 -18.35 2.23 5.12
N LEU A 113 -18.56 0.91 5.28
CA LEU A 113 -19.79 0.35 5.80
C LEU A 113 -19.96 0.59 7.31
N ALA A 114 -18.85 0.63 8.07
CA ALA A 114 -18.87 1.03 9.47
C ALA A 114 -19.28 2.51 9.63
N ALA A 115 -18.84 3.40 8.74
CA ALA A 115 -19.17 4.82 8.80
C ALA A 115 -20.54 5.15 8.18
N TRP A 116 -20.91 4.46 7.11
CA TRP A 116 -22.15 4.70 6.33
C TRP A 116 -22.83 3.37 5.98
N PRO A 117 -23.62 2.80 6.90
CA PRO A 117 -24.24 1.46 6.70
C PRO A 117 -25.21 1.38 5.51
N ASP A 118 -25.78 2.51 5.09
CA ASP A 118 -26.79 2.59 4.02
C ASP A 118 -26.22 2.72 2.61
N ILE A 119 -24.89 2.66 2.41
CA ILE A 119 -24.28 2.72 1.09
C ILE A 119 -24.16 1.32 0.48
N GLU A 120 -24.03 1.28 -0.86
CA GLU A 120 -23.64 0.09 -1.60
C GLU A 120 -22.15 0.17 -1.95
N VAL A 121 -21.35 -0.75 -1.44
CA VAL A 121 -19.93 -0.85 -1.84
C VAL A 121 -19.78 -1.81 -3.00
N VAL A 122 -19.41 -1.27 -4.16
CA VAL A 122 -19.23 -2.00 -5.41
C VAL A 122 -17.75 -2.36 -5.59
N GLU A 123 -17.46 -3.61 -5.95
CA GLU A 123 -16.10 -4.00 -6.29
C GLU A 123 -15.62 -3.30 -7.57
N LEU A 124 -14.60 -2.46 -7.45
CA LEU A 124 -14.05 -1.68 -8.56
C LEU A 124 -12.54 -1.94 -8.71
N ARG A 125 -12.16 -2.71 -9.72
CA ARG A 125 -10.77 -3.07 -10.03
C ARG A 125 -10.19 -2.23 -11.18
N GLY A 126 -8.86 -2.17 -11.25
CA GLY A 126 -8.09 -1.45 -12.26
C GLY A 126 -7.04 -0.53 -11.63
N ASN A 127 -6.23 0.10 -12.46
CA ASN A 127 -5.35 1.19 -12.03
C ASN A 127 -6.16 2.47 -11.75
N VAL A 128 -5.50 3.54 -11.32
CA VAL A 128 -6.17 4.81 -10.96
C VAL A 128 -6.99 5.36 -12.14
N ASP A 129 -6.39 5.44 -13.33
CA ASP A 129 -7.06 6.01 -14.51
C ASP A 129 -8.27 5.16 -14.94
N THR A 130 -8.12 3.82 -14.95
CA THR A 130 -9.23 2.90 -15.25
C THR A 130 -10.40 3.07 -14.28
N ARG A 131 -10.13 3.23 -12.98
CA ARG A 131 -11.19 3.42 -11.98
C ARG A 131 -11.87 4.77 -12.11
N LEU A 132 -11.13 5.83 -12.43
CA LEU A 132 -11.70 7.15 -12.70
C LEU A 132 -12.60 7.12 -13.94
N ALA A 133 -12.14 6.49 -15.02
CA ALA A 133 -12.94 6.33 -16.25
C ALA A 133 -14.22 5.53 -16.01
N LYS A 134 -14.18 4.47 -15.19
CA LYS A 134 -15.38 3.71 -14.81
C LYS A 134 -16.39 4.54 -14.04
N ARG A 135 -15.92 5.42 -13.14
CA ARG A 135 -16.81 6.37 -12.46
C ARG A 135 -17.41 7.38 -13.44
N GLU A 136 -16.60 7.93 -14.34
CA GLU A 136 -17.07 8.85 -15.38
C GLU A 136 -18.11 8.20 -16.30
N ALA A 137 -17.97 6.90 -16.55
CA ALA A 137 -18.95 6.09 -17.29
C ALA A 137 -20.22 5.72 -16.48
N GLY A 138 -20.29 6.12 -15.18
CA GLY A 138 -21.45 5.88 -14.33
C GLY A 138 -21.56 4.46 -13.74
N GLU A 139 -20.48 3.66 -13.78
CA GLU A 139 -20.48 2.33 -13.13
C GLU A 139 -20.61 2.45 -11.61
N VAL A 140 -20.14 3.56 -11.02
CA VAL A 140 -20.28 3.91 -9.60
C VAL A 140 -20.48 5.42 -9.46
N ASP A 141 -21.13 5.87 -8.38
CA ASP A 141 -21.34 7.29 -8.10
C ASP A 141 -20.07 7.97 -7.58
N ALA A 142 -19.34 7.24 -6.73
CA ALA A 142 -18.08 7.67 -6.14
C ALA A 142 -17.09 6.51 -6.06
N LEU A 143 -15.82 6.82 -5.81
CA LEU A 143 -14.79 5.79 -5.58
C LEU A 143 -13.75 6.27 -4.56
N VAL A 144 -13.11 5.34 -3.87
CA VAL A 144 -12.07 5.66 -2.89
C VAL A 144 -10.70 5.31 -3.43
N LEU A 145 -9.81 6.32 -3.44
CA LEU A 145 -8.42 6.22 -3.89
C LEU A 145 -7.46 6.71 -2.79
N ALA A 146 -6.18 6.35 -2.89
CA ALA A 146 -5.13 6.95 -2.07
C ALA A 146 -4.73 8.32 -2.65
N ALA A 147 -4.71 9.36 -1.82
CA ALA A 147 -4.33 10.71 -2.22
C ALA A 147 -2.95 10.74 -2.91
N ALA A 148 -1.94 10.10 -2.32
CA ALA A 148 -0.60 10.02 -2.90
C ALA A 148 -0.57 9.45 -4.33
N GLY A 149 -1.48 8.53 -4.66
CA GLY A 149 -1.58 7.98 -6.02
C GLY A 149 -2.10 9.00 -7.03
N LEU A 150 -3.06 9.82 -6.62
CA LEU A 150 -3.61 10.91 -7.43
C LEU A 150 -2.58 12.03 -7.60
N GLU A 151 -1.95 12.47 -6.51
CA GLU A 151 -0.93 13.53 -6.51
C GLU A 151 0.23 13.19 -7.45
N ARG A 152 0.74 11.95 -7.42
CA ARG A 152 1.82 11.48 -8.30
C ARG A 152 1.43 11.43 -9.78
N LEU A 153 0.14 11.37 -10.06
CA LEU A 153 -0.42 11.48 -11.42
C LEU A 153 -0.84 12.91 -11.79
N GLY A 154 -0.48 13.91 -10.96
CA GLY A 154 -0.83 15.32 -11.18
C GLY A 154 -2.32 15.63 -11.00
N ARG A 155 -3.04 14.81 -10.22
CA ARG A 155 -4.48 14.97 -9.99
C ARG A 155 -4.74 15.43 -8.56
N SER A 156 -5.45 16.57 -8.39
CA SER A 156 -5.91 17.07 -7.09
C SER A 156 -7.44 17.00 -7.05
N VAL A 157 -7.98 15.80 -6.82
CA VAL A 157 -9.42 15.55 -6.82
C VAL A 157 -9.83 14.73 -5.61
N GLY A 158 -11.05 14.95 -5.12
CA GLY A 158 -11.65 14.18 -4.02
C GLY A 158 -11.58 14.88 -2.66
N THR A 159 -12.36 14.37 -1.73
CA THR A 159 -12.41 14.81 -0.33
C THR A 159 -11.73 13.77 0.54
N GLN A 160 -10.86 14.21 1.44
CA GLN A 160 -10.16 13.34 2.37
C GLN A 160 -11.15 12.63 3.30
N LEU A 161 -10.87 11.36 3.55
CA LEU A 161 -11.59 10.53 4.53
C LEU A 161 -10.72 10.35 5.78
N ASP A 162 -11.35 10.39 6.95
CA ASP A 162 -10.69 10.04 8.22
C ASP A 162 -10.69 8.51 8.43
N PHE A 163 -10.14 7.81 7.47
CA PHE A 163 -9.95 6.36 7.50
C PHE A 163 -8.50 6.04 7.82
N ILE A 164 -8.28 5.03 8.66
CA ILE A 164 -6.91 4.54 8.90
C ILE A 164 -6.41 3.87 7.60
N PRO A 165 -5.34 4.41 6.98
CA PRO A 165 -4.88 3.99 5.66
C PRO A 165 -4.27 2.59 5.67
N ALA A 166 -4.01 2.04 4.48
CA ALA A 166 -3.22 0.82 4.38
C ALA A 166 -1.79 1.06 4.89
N PRO A 167 -1.18 0.08 5.58
CA PRO A 167 0.22 0.19 5.99
C PRO A 167 1.11 0.46 4.76
N GLY A 168 2.01 1.43 4.88
CA GLY A 168 2.87 1.91 3.80
C GLY A 168 2.17 2.80 2.76
N GLN A 169 0.90 3.20 2.96
CA GLN A 169 0.24 4.10 2.01
C GLN A 169 0.92 5.48 2.00
N GLY A 170 1.19 6.00 0.81
CA GLY A 170 1.96 7.23 0.59
C GLY A 170 3.47 7.02 0.51
N VAL A 171 4.00 5.90 0.98
CA VAL A 171 5.44 5.58 0.98
C VAL A 171 5.83 4.88 -0.33
N ILE A 172 6.99 5.27 -0.88
CA ILE A 172 7.71 4.51 -1.90
C ILE A 172 8.78 3.67 -1.17
N ALA A 173 8.84 2.37 -1.46
CA ALA A 173 9.90 1.50 -0.98
C ALA A 173 10.92 1.26 -2.12
N ILE A 174 12.19 1.52 -1.84
CA ILE A 174 13.32 1.21 -2.71
C ILE A 174 13.94 -0.08 -2.17
N GLN A 175 13.75 -1.19 -2.87
CA GLN A 175 14.28 -2.49 -2.49
C GLN A 175 15.58 -2.77 -3.25
N ALA A 176 16.54 -3.38 -2.57
CA ALA A 176 17.84 -3.76 -3.12
C ALA A 176 18.27 -5.12 -2.60
N ARG A 177 19.31 -5.71 -3.20
CA ARG A 177 20.02 -6.84 -2.58
C ARG A 177 20.72 -6.36 -1.32
N GLU A 178 20.61 -7.14 -0.26
CA GLU A 178 21.26 -6.87 1.02
C GLU A 178 22.79 -6.73 0.84
N GLY A 179 23.39 -5.69 1.45
CA GLY A 179 24.81 -5.42 1.41
C GLY A 179 25.38 -5.02 0.05
N SER A 180 24.53 -4.82 -0.98
CA SER A 180 25.01 -4.42 -2.32
C SER A 180 25.42 -2.95 -2.38
N PRO A 181 26.32 -2.57 -3.31
CA PRO A 181 26.65 -1.16 -3.56
C PRO A 181 25.42 -0.31 -3.91
N SER A 182 24.45 -0.89 -4.61
CA SER A 182 23.19 -0.20 -4.95
C SER A 182 22.33 0.07 -3.72
N ALA A 183 22.34 -0.80 -2.71
CA ALA A 183 21.67 -0.53 -1.43
C ALA A 183 22.29 0.69 -0.73
N ALA A 184 23.63 0.81 -0.74
CA ALA A 184 24.30 1.98 -0.20
C ALA A 184 24.02 3.25 -1.01
N ALA A 185 24.01 3.16 -2.35
CA ALA A 185 23.67 4.28 -3.23
C ALA A 185 22.23 4.78 -3.03
N ALA A 186 21.29 3.91 -2.66
CA ALA A 186 19.90 4.29 -2.42
C ALA A 186 19.71 5.16 -1.16
N LEU A 187 20.65 5.12 -0.19
CA LEU A 187 20.53 5.84 1.08
C LEU A 187 20.42 7.36 0.92
N VAL A 188 20.91 7.94 -0.17
CA VAL A 188 20.75 9.38 -0.47
C VAL A 188 19.26 9.76 -0.61
N ALA A 189 18.42 8.83 -0.99
CA ALA A 189 16.97 9.02 -1.13
C ALA A 189 16.18 8.68 0.16
N ASP A 190 16.85 8.24 1.23
CA ASP A 190 16.16 7.81 2.45
C ASP A 190 15.72 8.98 3.31
N ASP A 191 14.46 8.96 3.75
CA ASP A 191 13.92 9.81 4.80
C ASP A 191 13.76 8.97 6.07
N ALA A 192 14.63 9.20 7.04
CA ALA A 192 14.69 8.38 8.25
C ALA A 192 13.37 8.37 9.06
N VAL A 193 12.57 9.45 9.00
CA VAL A 193 11.27 9.51 9.68
C VAL A 193 10.27 8.60 8.97
N THR A 194 10.20 8.68 7.64
CA THR A 194 9.34 7.81 6.82
C THR A 194 9.73 6.34 6.96
N HIS A 195 11.04 6.05 6.97
CA HIS A 195 11.56 4.69 7.13
C HIS A 195 11.15 4.10 8.48
N ALA A 196 11.40 4.83 9.57
CA ALA A 196 10.99 4.40 10.91
C ALA A 196 9.47 4.21 11.03
N CYS A 197 8.66 5.09 10.44
CA CYS A 197 7.20 4.93 10.39
C CYS A 197 6.80 3.66 9.64
N LEU A 198 7.40 3.40 8.47
CA LEU A 198 7.13 2.19 7.71
C LEU A 198 7.47 0.92 8.49
N ASP A 199 8.60 0.92 9.20
CA ASP A 199 9.01 -0.22 10.03
C ASP A 199 8.00 -0.50 11.15
N GLN A 200 7.48 0.53 11.82
CA GLN A 200 6.42 0.39 12.83
C GLN A 200 5.13 -0.19 12.23
N GLU A 201 4.71 0.29 11.06
CA GLU A 201 3.53 -0.22 10.37
C GLU A 201 3.70 -1.67 9.95
N ARG A 202 4.87 -2.04 9.41
CA ARG A 202 5.20 -3.42 9.01
C ARG A 202 5.30 -4.36 10.21
N ALA A 203 5.87 -3.90 11.35
CA ALA A 203 5.92 -4.67 12.59
C ALA A 203 4.50 -5.00 13.09
N ALA A 204 3.59 -4.02 13.11
CA ALA A 204 2.20 -4.24 13.49
C ALA A 204 1.51 -5.27 12.58
N VAL A 205 1.67 -5.14 11.26
CA VAL A 205 1.08 -6.06 10.26
C VAL A 205 1.57 -7.50 10.44
N ARG A 206 2.89 -7.69 10.63
CA ARG A 206 3.47 -9.02 10.85
C ARG A 206 2.92 -9.68 12.11
N LEU A 207 2.88 -8.94 13.22
CA LEU A 207 2.39 -9.48 14.49
C LEU A 207 0.88 -9.75 14.48
N LEU A 208 0.08 -8.95 13.78
CA LEU A 208 -1.34 -9.20 13.59
C LEU A 208 -1.61 -10.40 12.66
N GLY A 209 -0.61 -10.91 11.95
CA GLY A 209 -0.78 -11.92 10.92
C GLY A 209 -1.63 -11.45 9.75
N ALA A 210 -1.66 -10.12 9.50
CA ALA A 210 -2.51 -9.53 8.48
C ALA A 210 -1.99 -9.82 7.07
N THR A 211 -2.91 -10.23 6.20
CA THR A 211 -2.66 -10.57 4.80
C THR A 211 -3.30 -9.54 3.86
N CYS A 212 -3.16 -9.73 2.55
CA CYS A 212 -3.89 -8.93 1.56
C CYS A 212 -5.42 -9.17 1.58
N HIS A 213 -5.86 -10.22 2.24
CA HIS A 213 -7.28 -10.60 2.39
C HIS A 213 -7.90 -10.14 3.71
N THR A 214 -7.14 -9.44 4.56
CA THR A 214 -7.63 -8.93 5.84
C THR A 214 -7.87 -7.42 5.79
N PRO A 215 -9.00 -6.93 6.33
CA PRO A 215 -9.33 -5.51 6.40
C PRO A 215 -8.54 -4.81 7.52
N VAL A 216 -7.24 -4.61 7.31
CA VAL A 216 -6.34 -3.96 8.27
C VAL A 216 -5.84 -2.62 7.74
N GLY A 217 -5.90 -1.59 8.57
CA GLY A 217 -5.24 -0.30 8.38
C GLY A 217 -4.21 -0.06 9.49
N VAL A 218 -3.07 0.54 9.14
CA VAL A 218 -2.06 0.99 10.12
C VAL A 218 -1.42 2.26 9.60
N LEU A 219 -1.28 3.24 10.49
CA LEU A 219 -0.60 4.51 10.22
C LEU A 219 0.29 4.88 11.39
N ALA A 220 1.58 4.99 11.15
CA ALA A 220 2.54 5.59 12.08
C ALA A 220 2.77 7.06 11.70
N SER A 221 2.58 7.96 12.65
CA SER A 221 2.84 9.40 12.55
C SER A 221 3.01 9.99 13.94
N ASP A 222 3.78 11.08 14.05
CA ASP A 222 3.91 11.88 15.27
C ASP A 222 4.25 11.07 16.54
N GLY A 223 5.07 10.02 16.39
CA GLY A 223 5.46 9.12 17.49
C GLY A 223 4.36 8.19 17.99
N ARG A 224 3.27 8.04 17.23
CA ARG A 224 2.14 7.15 17.53
C ARG A 224 1.86 6.23 16.34
N VAL A 225 1.24 5.08 16.63
CA VAL A 225 0.80 4.13 15.61
C VAL A 225 -0.68 3.84 15.84
N ARG A 226 -1.52 4.20 14.87
CA ARG A 226 -2.96 3.95 14.87
C ARG A 226 -3.26 2.71 14.04
N GLY A 227 -4.17 1.86 14.53
CA GLY A 227 -4.58 0.63 13.85
C GLY A 227 -6.08 0.48 13.73
N PHE A 228 -6.50 -0.14 12.65
CA PHE A 228 -7.87 -0.58 12.38
C PHE A 228 -7.84 -2.05 11.97
N ALA A 229 -8.76 -2.84 12.50
CA ALA A 229 -9.09 -4.16 12.00
C ALA A 229 -10.62 -4.31 12.01
N GLY A 230 -11.23 -4.90 10.98
CA GLY A 230 -12.69 -4.98 10.94
C GLY A 230 -13.21 -6.09 10.03
N LEU A 231 -14.52 -6.33 10.06
CA LEU A 231 -15.20 -7.21 9.11
C LEU A 231 -15.49 -6.47 7.80
N PRO A 232 -15.44 -7.15 6.64
CA PRO A 232 -15.68 -6.52 5.34
C PRO A 232 -17.07 -5.90 5.19
N ASP A 233 -18.04 -6.36 5.96
CA ASP A 233 -19.43 -5.85 5.98
C ASP A 233 -19.62 -4.66 6.92
N GLY A 234 -18.59 -4.27 7.68
CA GLY A 234 -18.61 -3.15 8.62
C GLY A 234 -19.37 -3.43 9.92
N SER A 235 -19.79 -4.67 10.17
CA SER A 235 -20.59 -5.04 11.36
C SER A 235 -19.79 -5.05 12.67
N ALA A 236 -18.48 -5.30 12.61
CA ALA A 236 -17.58 -5.27 13.75
C ALA A 236 -16.20 -4.76 13.38
N TRP A 237 -15.59 -3.98 14.26
CA TRP A 237 -14.23 -3.46 14.09
C TRP A 237 -13.56 -3.11 15.42
N LEU A 238 -12.23 -3.05 15.36
CA LEU A 238 -11.36 -2.56 16.43
C LEU A 238 -10.54 -1.38 15.91
N VAL A 239 -10.39 -0.35 16.74
CA VAL A 239 -9.46 0.76 16.54
C VAL A 239 -8.67 0.95 17.81
N ASP A 240 -7.36 1.09 17.70
CA ASP A 240 -6.49 1.41 18.83
C ASP A 240 -5.33 2.29 18.38
N GLU A 241 -4.64 2.88 19.36
CA GLU A 241 -3.45 3.70 19.17
C GLU A 241 -2.42 3.39 20.24
N ALA A 242 -1.15 3.23 19.84
CA ALA A 242 -0.06 2.89 20.74
C ALA A 242 1.23 3.64 20.38
N PRO A 243 2.25 3.66 21.26
CA PRO A 243 3.53 4.30 20.95
C PRO A 243 4.40 3.54 19.95
N SER A 244 4.10 2.24 19.69
CA SER A 244 4.82 1.43 18.70
C SER A 244 3.89 0.45 17.99
N GLY A 245 4.32 -0.05 16.82
CA GLY A 245 3.57 -1.04 16.06
C GLY A 245 3.43 -2.37 16.79
N GLU A 246 4.46 -2.79 17.55
CA GLU A 246 4.41 -4.00 18.35
C GLU A 246 3.41 -3.88 19.50
N GLU A 247 3.41 -2.74 20.20
CA GLU A 247 2.46 -2.50 21.28
C GLU A 247 1.03 -2.43 20.74
N LEU A 248 0.82 -1.75 19.62
CA LEU A 248 -0.47 -1.71 18.93
C LEU A 248 -0.98 -3.11 18.63
N ALA A 249 -0.15 -3.94 17.99
CA ALA A 249 -0.54 -5.30 17.64
C ALA A 249 -0.88 -6.14 18.87
N ARG A 250 -0.08 -6.09 19.94
CA ARG A 250 -0.35 -6.81 21.19
C ARG A 250 -1.69 -6.40 21.80
N ARG A 251 -1.99 -5.12 21.84
CA ARG A 251 -3.24 -4.59 22.39
C ARG A 251 -4.44 -5.00 21.54
N MET A 252 -4.35 -4.87 20.22
CA MET A 252 -5.41 -5.30 19.31
C MET A 252 -5.66 -6.81 19.38
N LEU A 253 -4.60 -7.64 19.49
CA LEU A 253 -4.72 -9.09 19.68
C LEU A 253 -5.42 -9.42 21.00
N ALA A 254 -5.06 -8.74 22.10
CA ALA A 254 -5.73 -8.89 23.39
C ALA A 254 -7.22 -8.47 23.36
N ALA A 255 -7.57 -7.55 22.44
CA ALA A 255 -8.97 -7.11 22.21
C ALA A 255 -9.74 -8.02 21.22
N GLY A 256 -9.15 -9.13 20.73
CA GLY A 256 -9.83 -10.09 19.87
C GLY A 256 -9.56 -9.91 18.36
N ALA A 257 -8.53 -9.17 17.97
CA ALA A 257 -8.23 -8.95 16.54
C ALA A 257 -7.97 -10.25 15.78
N ALA A 258 -7.38 -11.27 16.42
CA ALA A 258 -7.10 -12.54 15.75
C ALA A 258 -8.38 -13.28 15.32
N GLU A 259 -9.40 -13.27 16.15
CA GLU A 259 -10.73 -13.85 15.86
C GLU A 259 -11.41 -13.06 14.74
N LEU A 260 -11.41 -11.74 14.88
CA LEU A 260 -12.01 -10.81 13.91
C LEU A 260 -11.40 -10.98 12.51
N LEU A 261 -10.08 -11.10 12.41
CA LEU A 261 -9.39 -11.25 11.12
C LEU A 261 -9.64 -12.62 10.47
N ARG A 262 -9.73 -13.71 11.27
CA ARG A 262 -10.12 -15.04 10.76
C ARG A 262 -11.55 -15.06 10.21
N GLU A 263 -12.49 -14.42 10.90
CA GLU A 263 -13.86 -14.26 10.42
C GLU A 263 -13.89 -13.42 9.13
N ALA A 264 -13.11 -12.32 9.08
CA ALA A 264 -13.00 -11.47 7.90
C ALA A 264 -12.50 -12.22 6.67
N GLU A 265 -11.53 -13.14 6.82
CA GLU A 265 -11.03 -14.00 5.72
C GLU A 265 -12.11 -14.95 5.21
N THR A 266 -12.93 -15.48 6.12
CA THR A 266 -14.06 -16.37 5.76
C THR A 266 -15.12 -15.62 4.97
N LEU A 267 -15.43 -14.37 5.35
CA LEU A 267 -16.40 -13.52 4.66
C LEU A 267 -15.90 -12.96 3.31
N ALA A 268 -14.59 -12.95 3.11
CA ALA A 268 -13.95 -12.45 1.89
C ALA A 268 -13.70 -13.54 0.82
N ALA A 269 -13.81 -14.81 1.19
CA ALA A 269 -13.60 -15.99 0.31
C ALA A 269 -14.81 -16.21 -0.60
#